data_8c142be7b7836ce7d533d6602af0dca6
#
_entry.id   8c142be7b7836ce7d533d6602af0dca6
#
_cell.length_a   1.000
_cell.length_b   1.000
_cell.length_c   1.000
_cell.angle_alpha   90.00
_cell.angle_beta   90.00
_cell.angle_gamma   90.00
#
_symmetry.space_group_name_H-M   'P 1'
#
loop_
_entity.id
_entity.type
_entity.pdbx_description
1 polymer ?
#
loop_
_entity_poly.entity_id
_entity_poly.type
_entity_poly.pdbx_seq_one_letter_code
_entity_poly.pdbx_strand_id
1 'polypeptide(L)'
;GGRGVGVPGEDAQGVQVGVPFLTEVNQDESILLTGRTVVVGGGNVAVDVARTAVRICDSSISMFCLESREQMPAAQDEVEAAEAEDIAIHCGWGPKEICKDENGKVKAVVFKKCVRVFNEEGRFAPEYDEEQLMTVECENVLLSVGQSIQWGKLLEGTKVERNPNGTVKADPFTY
;
A
#
# COMPACT_ATOMS: atom_id res chain seq x y z
N GLY A 1 16.21 -6.18 3.70
CA GLY A 1 16.34 -5.74 3.52
C GLY A 1 16.13 -4.73 2.66
N GLY A 2 15.39 -4.59 2.20
CA GLY A 2 15.25 -3.65 1.49
C GLY A 2 15.10 -2.48 2.15
N ARG A 3 15.15 -1.48 1.45
CA ARG A 3 15.00 -0.29 1.91
C ARG A 3 13.67 -0.06 2.27
N GLY A 4 13.34 0.44 3.27
CA GLY A 4 12.02 0.79 3.63
C GLY A 4 11.47 1.87 2.77
N VAL A 5 10.18 2.03 2.81
CA VAL A 5 9.52 3.08 2.06
C VAL A 5 8.95 4.15 2.96
N GLY A 6 9.15 4.06 4.26
CA GLY A 6 8.78 5.14 5.15
C GLY A 6 7.41 5.08 5.80
N VAL A 7 6.71 3.99 5.66
CA VAL A 7 5.41 3.85 6.31
C VAL A 7 5.61 3.26 7.69
N PRO A 8 5.05 3.86 8.74
CA PRO A 8 5.20 3.30 10.06
C PRO A 8 4.68 1.87 10.10
N GLY A 9 5.45 0.99 10.69
CA GLY A 9 5.07 -0.41 10.78
C GLY A 9 5.52 -1.26 9.62
N GLU A 10 6.21 -0.66 8.64
CA GLU A 10 6.59 -1.42 7.45
C GLU A 10 7.55 -2.55 7.78
N ASP A 11 8.16 -2.54 8.96
CA ASP A 11 9.07 -3.61 9.35
C ASP A 11 8.34 -4.79 9.96
N ALA A 12 7.03 -4.78 10.02
CA ALA A 12 6.28 -5.88 10.59
C ALA A 12 6.46 -7.14 9.74
N GLN A 13 6.39 -8.28 10.38
CA GLN A 13 6.37 -9.52 9.67
C GLN A 13 5.11 -9.57 8.83
N GLY A 14 5.21 -9.99 7.59
CA GLY A 14 4.07 -10.00 6.68
C GLY A 14 4.04 -8.83 5.72
N VAL A 15 4.97 -7.87 5.87
CA VAL A 15 5.07 -6.73 4.97
C VAL A 15 6.19 -7.00 3.99
N GLN A 16 5.92 -6.88 2.69
CA GLN A 16 6.91 -7.08 1.65
C GLN A 16 6.80 -6.00 0.61
N VAL A 17 7.88 -5.73 -0.09
CA VAL A 17 7.88 -4.80 -1.21
C VAL A 17 7.54 -5.58 -2.46
N GLY A 18 6.76 -4.98 -3.34
CA GLY A 18 6.15 -5.70 -4.45
C GLY A 18 7.09 -6.32 -5.46
N VAL A 19 8.13 -5.59 -5.89
CA VAL A 19 9.00 -6.13 -6.92
C VAL A 19 9.82 -7.31 -6.39
N PRO A 20 10.45 -7.23 -5.22
CA PRO A 20 11.09 -8.43 -4.68
C PRO A 20 10.12 -9.59 -4.48
N PHE A 21 8.87 -9.30 -4.10
CA PHE A 21 7.88 -10.33 -3.95
C PHE A 21 7.65 -11.06 -5.29
N LEU A 22 7.49 -10.28 -6.37
CA LEU A 22 7.27 -10.88 -7.68
C LEU A 22 8.46 -11.76 -8.10
N THR A 23 9.67 -11.29 -7.81
CA THR A 23 10.85 -12.04 -8.14
C THR A 23 10.90 -13.36 -7.39
N GLU A 24 10.59 -13.31 -6.10
CA GLU A 24 10.59 -14.54 -5.31
C GLU A 24 9.57 -15.54 -5.80
N VAL A 25 8.39 -15.08 -6.10
CA VAL A 25 7.33 -15.99 -6.54
C VAL A 25 7.68 -16.59 -7.89
N ASN A 26 8.28 -15.80 -8.77
CA ASN A 26 8.65 -16.32 -10.07
C ASN A 26 9.78 -17.33 -9.99
N GLN A 27 10.60 -17.26 -8.96
CA GLN A 27 11.71 -18.19 -8.82
C GLN A 27 11.36 -19.43 -8.02
N ASP A 28 10.31 -19.37 -7.23
CA ASP A 28 9.97 -20.47 -6.35
C ASP A 28 8.46 -20.68 -6.36
N GLU A 29 8.01 -21.65 -7.08
CA GLU A 29 6.59 -21.89 -7.24
C GLU A 29 5.94 -22.44 -5.98
N SER A 30 6.73 -22.78 -4.97
CA SER A 30 6.15 -23.30 -3.74
C SER A 30 5.74 -22.19 -2.77
N ILE A 31 6.01 -20.93 -3.10
CA ILE A 31 5.66 -19.84 -2.20
C ILE A 31 4.14 -19.67 -2.17
N LEU A 32 3.60 -19.61 -0.96
CA LEU A 32 2.17 -19.40 -0.76
C LEU A 32 1.98 -18.28 0.23
N LEU A 33 0.86 -17.60 0.11
CA LEU A 33 0.46 -16.57 1.08
C LEU A 33 -0.72 -17.08 1.87
N THR A 34 -0.66 -16.92 3.16
CA THR A 34 -1.75 -17.33 4.04
C THR A 34 -2.37 -16.09 4.66
N GLY A 35 -3.67 -15.97 4.51
CA GLY A 35 -4.40 -14.88 5.14
C GLY A 35 -4.73 -13.75 4.18
N ARG A 36 -5.49 -12.81 4.69
CA ARG A 36 -5.96 -11.66 3.90
C ARG A 36 -4.77 -10.80 3.49
N THR A 37 -4.76 -10.37 2.25
CA THR A 37 -3.62 -9.66 1.70
C THR A 37 -4.05 -8.31 1.15
N VAL A 38 -3.30 -7.27 1.52
CA VAL A 38 -3.55 -5.91 1.08
C VAL A 38 -2.40 -5.49 0.19
N VAL A 39 -2.71 -4.98 -1.00
CA VAL A 39 -1.72 -4.46 -1.93
C VAL A 39 -1.89 -2.95 -1.97
N VAL A 40 -0.81 -2.22 -1.74
CA VAL A 40 -0.86 -0.77 -1.73
C VAL A 40 -0.21 -0.23 -2.99
N GLY A 41 -0.98 0.43 -3.82
CA GLY A 41 -0.50 1.02 -5.07
C GLY A 41 -1.55 0.94 -6.16
N GLY A 42 -1.39 1.74 -7.20
CA GLY A 42 -2.36 1.81 -8.29
C GLY A 42 -1.75 1.72 -9.67
N GLY A 43 -0.48 1.39 -9.79
CA GLY A 43 0.18 1.27 -11.07
C GLY A 43 0.23 -0.17 -11.56
N ASN A 44 0.90 -0.38 -12.68
CA ASN A 44 0.97 -1.70 -13.27
C ASN A 44 1.66 -2.70 -12.35
N VAL A 45 2.66 -2.28 -11.60
CA VAL A 45 3.34 -3.19 -10.67
C VAL A 45 2.37 -3.65 -9.60
N ALA A 46 1.54 -2.73 -9.08
CA ALA A 46 0.58 -3.12 -8.05
C ALA A 46 -0.43 -4.12 -8.60
N VAL A 47 -0.88 -3.93 -9.83
CA VAL A 47 -1.83 -4.87 -10.43
C VAL A 47 -1.15 -6.22 -10.64
N ASP A 48 0.10 -6.25 -11.10
CA ASP A 48 0.82 -7.51 -11.28
C ASP A 48 0.99 -8.22 -9.94
N VAL A 49 1.31 -7.47 -8.89
CA VAL A 49 1.47 -8.04 -7.56
C VAL A 49 0.16 -8.64 -7.08
N ALA A 50 -0.94 -7.92 -7.26
CA ALA A 50 -2.24 -8.40 -6.80
C ALA A 50 -2.65 -9.65 -7.55
N ARG A 51 -2.45 -9.67 -8.86
CA ARG A 51 -2.85 -10.83 -9.66
C ARG A 51 -1.96 -12.04 -9.37
N THR A 52 -0.68 -11.81 -9.09
CA THR A 52 0.20 -12.89 -8.68
C THR A 52 -0.23 -13.42 -7.32
N ALA A 53 -0.56 -12.51 -6.40
CA ALA A 53 -0.98 -12.92 -5.06
C ALA A 53 -2.25 -13.75 -5.08
N VAL A 54 -3.17 -13.42 -5.98
CA VAL A 54 -4.42 -14.18 -6.07
C VAL A 54 -4.14 -15.65 -6.35
N ARG A 55 -3.11 -15.94 -7.13
CA ARG A 55 -2.84 -17.31 -7.52
C ARG A 55 -2.21 -18.14 -6.41
N ILE A 56 -1.62 -17.49 -5.42
CA ILE A 56 -0.88 -18.19 -4.36
C ILE A 56 -1.45 -17.96 -2.98
N CYS A 57 -2.55 -17.22 -2.87
CA CYS A 57 -3.11 -16.87 -1.57
C CYS A 57 -4.37 -17.66 -1.28
N ASP A 58 -4.53 -18.05 -0.03
CA ASP A 58 -5.71 -18.81 0.37
C ASP A 58 -6.84 -17.92 0.87
N SER A 59 -6.74 -16.63 0.71
CA SER A 59 -7.75 -15.72 1.21
C SER A 59 -7.90 -14.54 0.26
N SER A 60 -8.56 -13.49 0.70
CA SER A 60 -8.90 -12.38 -0.19
C SER A 60 -7.73 -11.44 -0.45
N ILE A 61 -7.76 -10.81 -1.61
CA ILE A 61 -6.79 -9.81 -2.00
C ILE A 61 -7.54 -8.50 -2.21
N SER A 62 -7.02 -7.41 -1.63
CA SER A 62 -7.59 -6.08 -1.82
C SER A 62 -6.49 -5.12 -2.21
N MET A 63 -6.79 -4.20 -3.11
CA MET A 63 -5.85 -3.16 -3.52
C MET A 63 -6.35 -1.81 -3.03
N PHE A 64 -5.44 -0.97 -2.59
CA PHE A 64 -5.75 0.39 -2.17
C PHE A 64 -4.83 1.35 -2.86
N CYS A 65 -5.36 2.41 -3.45
CA CYS A 65 -4.54 3.40 -4.13
C CYS A 65 -5.04 4.80 -3.85
N LEU A 66 -4.19 5.78 -4.07
CA LEU A 66 -4.54 7.17 -3.83
C LEU A 66 -5.47 7.71 -4.89
N GLU A 67 -5.27 7.26 -6.12
CA GLU A 67 -5.96 7.84 -7.27
C GLU A 67 -7.41 7.43 -7.31
N SER A 68 -8.18 8.16 -8.10
CA SER A 68 -9.52 7.70 -8.45
C SER A 68 -9.34 6.60 -9.48
N ARG A 69 -10.42 5.90 -9.79
CA ARG A 69 -10.35 4.82 -10.75
C ARG A 69 -9.82 5.32 -12.09
N GLU A 70 -10.25 6.50 -12.50
CA GLU A 70 -9.82 7.05 -13.77
C GLU A 70 -8.39 7.52 -13.79
N GLN A 71 -7.86 7.83 -12.62
CA GLN A 71 -6.50 8.36 -12.53
C GLN A 71 -5.46 7.29 -12.26
N MET A 72 -5.88 6.05 -12.07
CA MET A 72 -4.93 4.99 -11.76
C MET A 72 -3.90 4.88 -12.87
N PRO A 73 -2.60 4.80 -12.55
CA PRO A 73 -1.58 4.67 -13.58
C PRO A 73 -1.63 3.34 -14.32
N ALA A 74 -2.23 2.32 -13.74
CA ALA A 74 -2.28 1.02 -14.39
C ALA A 74 -3.18 1.08 -15.63
N ALA A 75 -2.88 0.24 -16.60
CA ALA A 75 -3.69 0.17 -17.80
C ALA A 75 -5.10 -0.29 -17.43
N GLN A 76 -6.09 0.30 -18.06
CA GLN A 76 -7.48 0.05 -17.72
C GLN A 76 -7.86 -1.41 -17.88
N ASP A 77 -7.39 -2.07 -18.92
CA ASP A 77 -7.71 -3.46 -19.15
C ASP A 77 -7.07 -4.35 -18.07
N GLU A 78 -5.92 -3.97 -17.54
CA GLU A 78 -5.30 -4.71 -16.47
C GLU A 78 -6.09 -4.55 -15.17
N VAL A 79 -6.61 -3.37 -14.94
CA VAL A 79 -7.43 -3.13 -13.75
C VAL A 79 -8.71 -3.96 -13.84
N GLU A 80 -9.31 -4.00 -15.01
CA GLU A 80 -10.53 -4.79 -15.19
C GLU A 80 -10.24 -6.27 -15.05
N ALA A 81 -9.09 -6.74 -15.51
CA ALA A 81 -8.73 -8.14 -15.36
C ALA A 81 -8.56 -8.49 -13.88
N ALA A 82 -7.99 -7.58 -13.11
CA ALA A 82 -7.83 -7.82 -11.67
C ALA A 82 -9.19 -7.92 -11.00
N GLU A 83 -10.11 -7.05 -11.37
CA GLU A 83 -11.45 -7.10 -10.79
C GLU A 83 -12.16 -8.40 -11.17
N ALA A 84 -11.93 -8.89 -12.37
CA ALA A 84 -12.53 -10.13 -12.79
C ALA A 84 -11.98 -11.32 -12.00
N GLU A 85 -10.84 -11.15 -11.36
CA GLU A 85 -10.26 -12.18 -10.50
C GLU A 85 -10.65 -11.98 -9.04
N ASP A 86 -11.66 -11.16 -8.80
CA ASP A 86 -12.21 -10.91 -7.46
C ASP A 86 -11.28 -10.10 -6.56
N ILE A 87 -10.39 -9.34 -7.14
CA ILE A 87 -9.57 -8.42 -6.37
C ILE A 87 -10.40 -7.17 -6.14
N ALA A 88 -10.59 -6.81 -4.87
CA ALA A 88 -11.34 -5.60 -4.53
C ALA A 88 -10.42 -4.40 -4.63
N ILE A 89 -10.80 -3.38 -5.40
CA ILE A 89 -9.98 -2.20 -5.61
C ILE A 89 -10.65 -1.02 -4.93
N HIS A 90 -9.93 -0.41 -3.99
CA HIS A 90 -10.41 0.72 -3.23
C HIS A 90 -9.61 1.95 -3.60
N CYS A 91 -10.24 2.91 -4.24
CA CYS A 91 -9.57 4.12 -4.71
C CYS A 91 -9.75 5.24 -3.70
N GLY A 92 -8.78 6.14 -3.68
CA GLY A 92 -8.90 7.31 -2.82
C GLY A 92 -8.46 7.06 -1.38
N TRP A 93 -7.52 6.16 -1.16
CA TRP A 93 -7.06 5.86 0.19
C TRP A 93 -5.54 5.75 0.21
N GLY A 94 -4.91 6.37 1.18
CA GLY A 94 -3.46 6.28 1.36
C GLY A 94 -3.13 5.62 2.68
N PRO A 95 -2.01 4.95 2.77
CA PRO A 95 -1.67 4.26 4.01
C PRO A 95 -1.21 5.25 5.05
N LYS A 96 -1.72 5.13 6.25
CA LYS A 96 -1.31 5.95 7.35
C LYS A 96 -0.39 5.18 8.27
N GLU A 97 -0.72 3.93 8.54
CA GLU A 97 0.07 3.15 9.47
C GLU A 97 -0.20 1.67 9.28
N ILE A 98 0.83 0.85 9.44
CA ILE A 98 0.68 -0.59 9.44
C ILE A 98 0.78 -1.01 10.90
N CYS A 99 -0.26 -1.67 11.41
CA CYS A 99 -0.35 -2.04 12.80
C CYS A 99 0.20 -3.44 13.03
N LYS A 100 0.99 -3.60 14.08
CA LYS A 100 1.60 -4.89 14.42
C LYS A 100 0.92 -5.46 15.66
N ASP A 101 0.93 -6.78 15.77
CA ASP A 101 0.47 -7.42 16.97
C ASP A 101 1.64 -7.52 17.96
N GLU A 102 1.42 -8.19 19.08
CA GLU A 102 2.45 -8.24 20.12
C GLU A 102 3.65 -9.06 19.69
N ASN A 103 3.53 -9.83 18.62
CA ASN A 103 4.64 -10.62 18.11
C ASN A 103 5.37 -9.93 16.97
N GLY A 104 5.00 -8.71 16.64
CA GLY A 104 5.63 -7.98 15.55
C GLY A 104 5.09 -8.32 14.18
N LYS A 105 3.95 -9.01 14.11
CA LYS A 105 3.37 -9.40 12.85
C LYS A 105 2.27 -8.44 12.48
N VAL A 106 2.12 -8.16 11.20
CA VAL A 106 1.09 -7.22 10.75
C VAL A 106 -0.29 -7.78 11.10
N LYS A 107 -1.16 -6.93 11.59
CA LYS A 107 -2.53 -7.31 11.85
C LYS A 107 -3.53 -6.41 11.15
N ALA A 108 -3.13 -5.23 10.75
CA ALA A 108 -4.04 -4.31 10.08
C ALA A 108 -3.28 -3.18 9.43
N VAL A 109 -3.91 -2.51 8.46
CA VAL A 109 -3.40 -1.26 7.90
C VAL A 109 -4.47 -0.21 8.13
N VAL A 110 -4.08 0.96 8.60
CA VAL A 110 -4.98 2.08 8.71
C VAL A 110 -4.74 2.96 7.50
N PHE A 111 -5.81 3.25 6.77
CA PHE A 111 -5.75 4.12 5.61
C PHE A 111 -6.46 5.43 5.92
N LYS A 112 -6.03 6.50 5.27
CA LYS A 112 -6.67 7.79 5.39
C LYS A 112 -7.22 8.17 4.02
N LYS A 113 -8.31 8.89 4.01
CA LYS A 113 -8.96 9.25 2.76
C LYS A 113 -8.13 10.24 2.00
N CYS A 114 -7.87 9.96 0.73
CA CYS A 114 -7.19 10.89 -0.15
C CYS A 114 -8.26 11.62 -0.94
N VAL A 115 -8.35 12.92 -0.75
CA VAL A 115 -9.40 13.70 -1.41
C VAL A 115 -8.93 14.25 -2.74
N ARG A 116 -7.62 14.32 -2.97
CA ARG A 116 -7.11 14.82 -4.23
C ARG A 116 -5.67 14.38 -4.36
N VAL A 117 -5.27 13.95 -5.54
CA VAL A 117 -3.90 13.50 -5.77
C VAL A 117 -3.05 14.57 -6.45
N PHE A 118 -3.65 15.32 -7.37
CA PHE A 118 -2.90 16.32 -8.13
C PHE A 118 -3.40 17.72 -7.80
N ASN A 119 -2.47 18.67 -7.78
CA ASN A 119 -2.85 20.06 -7.52
C ASN A 119 -3.31 20.71 -8.81
N GLU A 120 -3.56 22.02 -8.76
CA GLU A 120 -4.09 22.74 -9.91
C GLU A 120 -3.12 22.76 -11.06
N GLU A 121 -1.84 22.63 -10.80
CA GLU A 121 -0.85 22.59 -11.86
C GLU A 121 -0.66 21.16 -12.39
N GLY A 122 -1.39 20.19 -11.91
CA GLY A 122 -1.24 18.83 -12.37
C GLY A 122 -0.10 18.08 -11.74
N ARG A 123 0.49 18.61 -10.69
CA ARG A 123 1.60 17.93 -10.04
C ARG A 123 1.11 17.04 -8.92
N PHE A 124 1.85 15.99 -8.66
CA PHE A 124 1.52 15.05 -7.61
C PHE A 124 1.61 15.77 -6.26
N ALA A 125 0.49 15.97 -5.63
CA ALA A 125 0.41 16.70 -4.36
C ALA A 125 -0.82 16.21 -3.60
N PRO A 126 -0.76 15.00 -3.06
CA PRO A 126 -1.95 14.42 -2.43
C PRO A 126 -2.41 15.20 -1.22
N GLU A 127 -3.71 15.30 -1.06
CA GLU A 127 -4.33 15.93 0.08
C GLU A 127 -5.25 14.92 0.74
N TYR A 128 -5.26 14.92 2.06
CA TYR A 128 -5.98 13.91 2.81
C TYR A 128 -6.99 14.53 3.75
N ASP A 129 -8.04 13.78 4.02
CA ASP A 129 -8.96 14.12 5.09
C ASP A 129 -8.58 13.18 6.23
N GLU A 130 -7.84 13.72 7.18
CA GLU A 130 -7.28 12.90 8.24
C GLU A 130 -8.34 12.43 9.22
N GLU A 131 -9.55 12.90 9.09
CA GLU A 131 -10.61 12.44 9.95
C GLU A 131 -11.34 11.24 9.37
N GLN A 132 -11.09 10.91 8.13
CA GLN A 132 -11.71 9.74 7.52
C GLN A 132 -10.69 8.64 7.41
N LEU A 133 -10.78 7.71 8.32
CA LEU A 133 -9.84 6.60 8.38
C LEU A 133 -10.56 5.27 8.16
N MET A 134 -9.84 4.32 7.61
CA MET A 134 -10.39 2.99 7.42
C MET A 134 -9.34 2.00 7.90
N THR A 135 -9.72 1.10 8.78
CA THR A 135 -8.82 0.08 9.28
C THR A 135 -9.15 -1.24 8.59
N VAL A 136 -8.16 -1.84 7.97
CA VAL A 136 -8.35 -3.07 7.22
C VAL A 136 -7.50 -4.15 7.84
N GLU A 137 -8.14 -5.18 8.39
CA GLU A 137 -7.41 -6.26 9.02
C GLU A 137 -6.81 -7.15 7.95
N CYS A 138 -5.58 -7.55 8.14
CA CYS A 138 -4.91 -8.39 7.17
C CYS A 138 -3.71 -9.07 7.77
N GLU A 139 -3.21 -10.09 7.08
CA GLU A 139 -2.04 -10.82 7.51
C GLU A 139 -0.84 -10.51 6.62
N ASN A 140 -1.07 -9.97 5.42
CA ASN A 140 0.01 -9.67 4.49
C ASN A 140 -0.19 -8.29 3.87
N VAL A 141 0.89 -7.53 3.73
CA VAL A 141 0.84 -6.23 3.07
C VAL A 141 1.93 -6.21 2.01
N LEU A 142 1.54 -5.93 0.77
CA LEU A 142 2.48 -5.87 -0.35
C LEU A 142 2.54 -4.41 -0.80
N LEU A 143 3.67 -3.77 -0.53
CA LEU A 143 3.83 -2.35 -0.84
C LEU A 143 4.33 -2.23 -2.26
N SER A 144 3.49 -1.70 -3.11
CA SER A 144 3.74 -1.66 -4.54
C SER A 144 3.66 -0.27 -5.13
N VAL A 145 4.05 0.72 -4.37
CA VAL A 145 4.19 2.06 -4.89
C VAL A 145 5.48 2.05 -5.68
N GLY A 146 5.44 2.48 -6.90
CA GLY A 146 6.53 2.26 -7.80
C GLY A 146 7.82 2.94 -7.44
N GLN A 147 7.78 4.09 -6.81
CA GLN A 147 8.98 4.82 -6.53
C GLN A 147 9.00 5.20 -5.09
N SER A 148 10.10 5.02 -4.45
CA SER A 148 10.16 5.42 -3.05
C SER A 148 9.92 6.89 -2.88
N ILE A 149 10.21 7.68 -3.90
CA ILE A 149 9.95 9.08 -3.78
C ILE A 149 8.49 9.35 -3.63
N GLN A 150 7.65 8.51 -4.18
CA GLN A 150 6.23 8.74 -4.02
C GLN A 150 5.79 8.48 -2.60
N TRP A 151 6.44 7.56 -1.93
CA TRP A 151 6.13 7.33 -0.53
C TRP A 151 6.56 8.54 0.29
N GLY A 152 7.70 9.10 -0.01
CA GLY A 152 8.14 10.30 0.67
C GLY A 152 7.13 11.40 0.52
N LYS A 153 6.59 11.57 -0.67
CA LYS A 153 5.59 12.60 -0.87
C LYS A 153 4.29 12.30 -0.16
N LEU A 154 3.93 11.04 -0.05
CA LEU A 154 2.75 10.70 0.68
C LEU A 154 2.90 11.08 2.14
N LEU A 155 4.05 10.79 2.70
CA LEU A 155 4.25 11.13 4.09
C LEU A 155 4.41 12.62 4.29
N GLU A 156 4.98 13.30 3.31
CA GLU A 156 5.07 14.74 3.40
C GLU A 156 3.69 15.36 3.44
N GLY A 157 2.76 14.76 2.75
CA GLY A 157 1.40 15.26 2.77
C GLY A 157 0.76 15.17 4.14
N THR A 158 1.33 14.39 5.04
CA THR A 158 0.78 14.30 6.35
C THR A 158 1.73 14.88 7.37
N LYS A 159 2.71 15.67 6.87
CA LYS A 159 3.67 16.13 7.70
C LYS A 159 3.27 16.89 8.87
N VAL A 160 2.22 17.55 8.80
CA VAL A 160 1.75 18.32 9.88
C VAL A 160 1.54 17.48 11.07
N GLU A 161 1.38 16.21 10.89
CA GLU A 161 1.15 15.41 11.97
C GLU A 161 2.35 14.80 12.54
N ARG A 162 3.46 14.99 11.91
CA ARG A 162 4.62 14.39 12.38
C ARG A 162 5.17 15.11 13.50
N ASN A 163 5.87 14.50 14.31
CA ASN A 163 6.52 15.13 15.24
C ASN A 163 7.52 15.89 14.72
N PRO A 164 7.61 16.98 14.99
CA PRO A 164 8.54 17.81 14.42
C PRO A 164 9.92 17.44 14.76
N ASN A 165 10.17 16.74 15.69
CA ASN A 165 11.47 16.48 15.94
C ASN A 165 11.91 15.51 15.02
N GLY A 166 11.16 15.30 14.18
CA GLY A 166 11.51 14.60 13.21
C GLY A 166 11.27 13.30 13.37
N THR A 167 11.00 12.99 14.16
CA THR A 167 10.85 11.81 14.16
C THR A 167 9.72 11.56 14.14
N VAL A 168 9.28 11.75 14.22
CA VAL A 168 8.18 11.48 14.06
C VAL A 168 7.75 10.77 14.92
N LYS A 169 7.71 10.52 15.67
CA LYS A 169 7.31 10.07 16.41
C LYS A 169 6.53 9.59 16.69
N ALA A 170 6.43 9.41 17.04
CA ALA A 170 5.82 8.90 17.36
C ALA A 170 5.12 8.34 16.88
N ASP A 171 4.89 8.53 16.49
CA ASP A 171 4.44 8.10 15.74
C ASP A 171 5.26 7.90 15.18
N PRO A 172 5.54 7.50 14.91
CA PRO A 172 6.47 7.12 14.34
C PRO A 172 6.60 7.25 13.01
N PHE A 173 6.31 8.13 12.38
CA PHE A 173 6.62 8.31 11.11
C PHE A 173 7.97 8.56 11.02
N THR A 174 8.76 7.79 10.41
CA THR A 174 10.04 8.10 10.28
C THR A 174 10.44 7.85 9.01
N TYR A 175 11.37 8.33 8.52
CA TYR A 175 11.97 8.04 7.33
C TYR A 175 13.27 8.66 7.19
#